data_3c56c943fb05d7811fce902336e61e20
#
_entry.id   3c56c943fb05d7811fce902336e61e20
#
_cell.length_a   1.000
_cell.length_b   1.000
_cell.length_c   1.000
_cell.angle_alpha   90.00
_cell.angle_beta   90.00
_cell.angle_gamma   90.00
#
_symmetry.space_group_name_H-M   'P 1'
#
loop_
_entity.id
_entity.type
_entity.pdbx_description
1 polymer ?
#
loop_
_entity_poly.entity_id
_entity_poly.type
_entity_poly.pdbx_seq_one_letter_code
_entity_poly.pdbx_strand_id
1 'polypeptide(L)'
;MQQALLDHLRVVTEEEQRILDGVAEVDKDLYTSGKDFTVDSAKMLSEGKLIAVRTHTRFVHFPSHRHNYIEVLYVCQGQLTNIIGGKEVVIHAGELLFLNQYTRHEILPAGEEDIAINFMILPEFFDVAYTMAGSNNVLADFLVNVLRQDEERGEYLHFKVAEVLQIQNLLENMIYSLVTGKGDQNRINQTTMGLIFLYLLESVQYAEMRLPNQYENMITMT
;
A
#
# COMPACT_ATOMS: atom_id res chain seq x y z
N MET A 1 9.54 -3.39 13.93
CA MET A 1 10.49 -2.67 13.01
C MET A 1 11.71 -2.22 13.80
N GLN A 2 12.91 -2.29 13.19
CA GLN A 2 14.14 -1.80 13.83
C GLN A 2 14.11 -0.29 14.01
N GLN A 3 14.56 0.20 15.17
CA GLN A 3 14.52 1.62 15.52
C GLN A 3 15.27 2.49 14.51
N ALA A 4 16.42 2.06 14.03
CA ALA A 4 17.20 2.81 13.05
C ALA A 4 16.47 3.03 11.70
N LEU A 5 15.67 2.05 11.26
CA LEU A 5 14.84 2.19 10.06
C LEU A 5 13.67 3.15 10.31
N LEU A 6 13.03 3.02 11.47
CA LEU A 6 11.95 3.91 11.87
C LEU A 6 12.41 5.37 11.98
N ASP A 7 13.60 5.59 12.59
CA ASP A 7 14.19 6.92 12.70
C ASP A 7 14.47 7.54 11.32
N HIS A 8 14.90 6.71 10.36
CA HIS A 8 15.08 7.14 8.98
C HIS A 8 13.75 7.56 8.32
N LEU A 9 12.68 6.80 8.54
CA LEU A 9 11.35 7.09 7.99
C LEU A 9 10.67 8.31 8.66
N ARG A 10 11.06 8.69 9.87
CA ARG A 10 10.56 9.86 10.60
C ARG A 10 11.07 11.19 10.07
N VAL A 11 12.14 11.17 9.31
CA VAL A 11 12.74 12.42 8.81
C VAL A 11 11.67 13.22 8.07
N VAL A 12 11.50 14.48 8.48
CA VAL A 12 10.56 15.40 7.84
C VAL A 12 11.03 15.67 6.43
N THR A 13 10.15 15.44 5.47
CA THR A 13 10.43 15.67 4.05
C THR A 13 10.36 17.17 3.71
N GLU A 14 10.89 17.57 2.55
CA GLU A 14 10.77 18.96 2.09
C GLU A 14 9.32 19.42 1.90
N GLU A 15 8.44 18.50 1.47
CA GLU A 15 7.01 18.77 1.35
C GLU A 15 6.38 18.98 2.74
N GLU A 16 6.65 18.09 3.67
CA GLU A 16 6.17 18.22 5.06
C GLU A 16 6.68 19.49 5.73
N GLN A 17 7.93 19.88 5.48
CA GLN A 17 8.46 21.12 6.02
C GLN A 17 7.69 22.34 5.51
N ARG A 18 7.37 22.40 4.20
CA ARG A 18 6.53 23.48 3.65
C ARG A 18 5.13 23.51 4.28
N ILE A 19 4.55 22.33 4.55
CA ILE A 19 3.27 22.22 5.25
C ILE A 19 3.37 22.78 6.67
N LEU A 20 4.41 22.42 7.42
CA LEU A 20 4.67 22.94 8.76
C LEU A 20 4.94 24.45 8.76
N ASP A 21 5.52 24.97 7.69
CA ASP A 21 5.74 26.41 7.49
C ASP A 21 4.48 27.17 7.03
N GLY A 22 3.33 26.49 6.92
CA GLY A 22 2.01 27.10 6.70
C GLY A 22 1.38 26.87 5.32
N VAL A 23 1.91 25.97 4.51
CA VAL A 23 1.24 25.54 3.26
C VAL A 23 0.08 24.60 3.64
N ALA A 24 -1.15 25.00 3.33
CA ALA A 24 -2.36 24.29 3.79
C ALA A 24 -2.75 23.06 2.96
N GLU A 25 -2.11 22.80 1.83
CA GLU A 25 -2.49 21.78 0.88
C GLU A 25 -1.27 21.02 0.36
N VAL A 26 -1.48 19.76 -0.09
CA VAL A 26 -0.46 19.00 -0.80
C VAL A 26 -0.14 19.62 -2.15
N ASP A 27 1.12 19.57 -2.52
CA ASP A 27 1.60 20.04 -3.83
C ASP A 27 1.22 19.00 -4.91
N LYS A 28 0.05 19.20 -5.53
CA LYS A 28 -0.48 18.25 -6.55
C LYS A 28 0.46 18.04 -7.72
N ASP A 29 1.29 19.02 -8.05
CA ASP A 29 2.23 18.91 -9.17
C ASP A 29 3.32 17.86 -8.92
N LEU A 30 3.57 17.49 -7.67
CA LEU A 30 4.46 16.37 -7.33
C LEU A 30 3.85 15.01 -7.70
N TYR A 31 2.53 14.90 -7.79
CA TYR A 31 1.80 13.64 -7.88
C TYR A 31 1.15 13.40 -9.24
N THR A 32 0.63 14.44 -9.88
CA THR A 32 -0.13 14.32 -11.13
C THR A 32 0.28 15.36 -12.16
N SER A 33 0.07 15.04 -13.44
CA SER A 33 0.17 16.00 -14.55
C SER A 33 -1.20 16.28 -15.16
N GLY A 34 -2.25 15.60 -14.69
CA GLY A 34 -3.61 15.66 -15.21
C GLY A 34 -4.51 16.62 -14.44
N LYS A 35 -5.71 16.86 -15.00
CA LYS A 35 -6.75 17.65 -14.32
C LYS A 35 -7.47 16.85 -13.22
N ASP A 36 -7.61 15.54 -13.41
CA ASP A 36 -8.13 14.62 -12.39
C ASP A 36 -6.99 14.24 -11.45
N PHE A 37 -7.25 14.25 -10.13
CA PHE A 37 -6.20 13.90 -9.17
C PHE A 37 -6.00 12.37 -9.19
N THR A 38 -5.29 11.92 -10.22
CA THR A 38 -4.76 10.56 -10.31
C THR A 38 -3.26 10.63 -10.08
N VAL A 39 -2.78 10.00 -9.01
CA VAL A 39 -1.35 9.91 -8.72
C VAL A 39 -0.70 9.01 -9.78
N ASP A 40 0.29 9.57 -10.47
CA ASP A 40 0.87 8.96 -11.66
C ASP A 40 2.14 8.18 -11.32
N SER A 41 2.15 6.88 -11.66
CA SER A 41 3.31 6.00 -11.50
C SER A 41 4.56 6.57 -12.19
N ALA A 42 4.41 7.25 -13.33
CA ALA A 42 5.53 7.84 -14.06
C ALA A 42 6.26 8.94 -13.27
N LYS A 43 5.59 9.57 -12.29
CA LYS A 43 6.22 10.55 -11.39
C LYS A 43 6.84 9.88 -10.15
N MET A 44 6.37 8.69 -9.81
CA MET A 44 6.70 8.01 -8.56
C MET A 44 7.74 6.90 -8.73
N LEU A 45 7.72 6.21 -9.87
CA LEU A 45 8.64 5.11 -10.16
C LEU A 45 9.71 5.55 -11.16
N SER A 46 10.95 5.19 -10.88
CA SER A 46 12.02 5.32 -11.87
C SER A 46 11.80 4.34 -13.02
N GLU A 47 12.26 4.68 -14.21
CA GLU A 47 12.15 3.85 -15.41
C GLU A 47 12.66 2.42 -15.17
N GLY A 48 11.88 1.43 -15.58
CA GLY A 48 12.20 0.00 -15.41
C GLY A 48 11.98 -0.56 -14.00
N LYS A 49 11.49 0.23 -13.04
CA LYS A 49 11.12 -0.24 -11.71
C LYS A 49 9.64 -0.64 -11.69
N LEU A 50 9.34 -1.77 -11.08
CA LEU A 50 7.97 -2.26 -10.88
C LEU A 50 7.40 -1.90 -9.51
N ILE A 51 8.27 -1.51 -8.58
CA ILE A 51 7.91 -1.10 -7.22
C ILE A 51 8.77 0.07 -6.77
N ALA A 52 8.14 0.99 -6.06
CA ALA A 52 8.81 2.03 -5.29
C ALA A 52 8.14 2.16 -3.93
N VAL A 53 8.82 2.83 -3.01
CA VAL A 53 8.31 3.14 -1.68
C VAL A 53 8.50 4.61 -1.38
N ARG A 54 7.53 5.18 -0.68
CA ARG A 54 7.57 6.57 -0.20
C ARG A 54 6.96 6.62 1.19
N THR A 55 7.49 7.49 2.07
CA THR A 55 6.79 7.85 3.29
C THR A 55 5.50 8.58 2.97
N HIS A 56 4.44 8.29 3.72
CA HIS A 56 3.19 9.05 3.64
C HIS A 56 3.41 10.48 4.11
N THR A 57 2.85 11.47 3.40
CA THR A 57 2.96 12.89 3.73
C THR A 57 2.07 13.21 4.93
N ARG A 58 2.68 13.62 6.05
CA ARG A 58 2.01 13.95 7.32
C ARG A 58 1.53 15.40 7.36
N PHE A 59 0.81 15.75 8.43
CA PHE A 59 0.42 17.11 8.83
C PHE A 59 -0.60 17.81 7.93
N VAL A 60 -1.10 17.14 6.90
CA VAL A 60 -2.05 17.71 5.96
C VAL A 60 -3.12 16.69 5.56
N HIS A 61 -4.31 17.19 5.23
CA HIS A 61 -5.33 16.36 4.57
C HIS A 61 -4.89 16.05 3.14
N PHE A 62 -4.75 14.76 2.82
CA PHE A 62 -4.50 14.33 1.46
C PHE A 62 -5.86 14.15 0.74
N PRO A 63 -6.19 15.04 -0.21
CA PRO A 63 -7.54 15.11 -0.77
C PRO A 63 -7.88 13.89 -1.64
N SER A 64 -9.17 13.72 -1.94
CA SER A 64 -9.67 12.57 -2.71
C SER A 64 -8.95 12.41 -4.04
N HIS A 65 -8.32 11.25 -4.20
CA HIS A 65 -7.50 10.87 -5.34
C HIS A 65 -7.62 9.38 -5.64
N ARG A 66 -7.05 8.95 -6.74
CA ARG A 66 -6.82 7.55 -7.13
C ARG A 66 -5.41 7.41 -7.71
N HIS A 67 -5.05 6.21 -8.10
CA HIS A 67 -3.74 5.89 -8.65
C HIS A 67 -3.89 5.19 -10.01
N ASN A 68 -2.83 5.22 -10.85
CA ASN A 68 -2.73 4.34 -12.02
C ASN A 68 -1.87 3.09 -11.73
N TYR A 69 -1.74 2.73 -10.44
CA TYR A 69 -1.00 1.58 -9.91
C TYR A 69 -1.73 0.99 -8.69
N ILE A 70 -1.28 -0.14 -8.21
CA ILE A 70 -1.77 -0.72 -6.95
C ILE A 70 -1.01 -0.05 -5.81
N GLU A 71 -1.73 0.59 -4.89
CA GLU A 71 -1.14 1.13 -3.67
C GLU A 71 -1.26 0.13 -2.53
N VAL A 72 -0.18 -0.04 -1.77
CA VAL A 72 -0.19 -0.76 -0.50
C VAL A 72 0.30 0.19 0.59
N LEU A 73 -0.63 0.60 1.44
CA LEU A 73 -0.33 1.36 2.65
C LEU A 73 0.09 0.40 3.77
N TYR A 74 1.20 0.69 4.42
CA TYR A 74 1.66 0.00 5.61
C TYR A 74 1.98 1.00 6.71
N VAL A 75 1.37 0.83 7.87
CA VAL A 75 1.63 1.69 9.03
C VAL A 75 2.75 1.11 9.86
N CYS A 76 3.86 1.84 9.93
CA CYS A 76 5.06 1.45 10.70
C CYS A 76 4.90 1.76 12.18
N GLN A 77 4.24 2.90 12.50
CA GLN A 77 3.95 3.39 13.85
C GLN A 77 2.71 4.25 13.83
N GLY A 78 1.94 4.27 14.92
CA GLY A 78 0.71 5.07 15.03
C GLY A 78 -0.44 4.50 14.21
N GLN A 79 -1.13 5.37 13.47
CA GLN A 79 -2.28 5.00 12.66
C GLN A 79 -2.49 5.96 11.47
N LEU A 80 -3.22 5.50 10.45
CA LEU A 80 -3.75 6.36 9.39
C LEU A 80 -5.26 6.15 9.25
N THR A 81 -5.98 7.23 8.99
CA THR A 81 -7.41 7.18 8.69
C THR A 81 -7.64 7.52 7.22
N ASN A 82 -8.13 6.53 6.46
CA ASN A 82 -8.57 6.69 5.08
C ASN A 82 -10.08 6.82 5.02
N ILE A 83 -10.58 7.63 4.08
CA ILE A 83 -12.01 7.69 3.74
C ILE A 83 -12.19 7.03 2.37
N ILE A 84 -12.85 5.89 2.33
CA ILE A 84 -13.08 5.12 1.11
C ILE A 84 -14.58 4.92 0.90
N GLY A 85 -15.11 5.49 -0.17
CA GLY A 85 -16.55 5.43 -0.44
C GLY A 85 -17.41 6.02 0.68
N GLY A 86 -16.90 7.09 1.34
CA GLY A 86 -17.57 7.78 2.44
C GLY A 86 -17.49 7.06 3.80
N LYS A 87 -16.70 6.00 3.91
CA LYS A 87 -16.48 5.26 5.18
C LYS A 87 -15.06 5.45 5.66
N GLU A 88 -14.91 5.60 6.97
CA GLU A 88 -13.59 5.61 7.62
C GLU A 88 -13.03 4.20 7.68
N VAL A 89 -11.77 4.06 7.26
CA VAL A 89 -10.94 2.86 7.38
C VAL A 89 -9.69 3.25 8.13
N VAL A 90 -9.61 2.90 9.40
CA VAL A 90 -8.45 3.16 10.26
C VAL A 90 -7.48 2.00 10.15
N ILE A 91 -6.23 2.31 9.83
CA ILE A 91 -5.14 1.34 9.71
C ILE A 91 -4.17 1.60 10.84
N HIS A 92 -3.90 0.58 11.65
CA HIS A 92 -2.98 0.66 12.79
C HIS A 92 -1.59 0.12 12.45
N ALA A 93 -0.62 0.41 13.33
CA ALA A 93 0.74 -0.10 13.18
C ALA A 93 0.76 -1.63 12.95
N GLY A 94 1.50 -2.06 11.93
CA GLY A 94 1.62 -3.46 11.52
C GLY A 94 0.53 -3.94 10.55
N GLU A 95 -0.44 -3.10 10.20
CA GLU A 95 -1.52 -3.43 9.27
C GLU A 95 -1.23 -2.95 7.85
N LEU A 96 -1.87 -3.60 6.87
CA LEU A 96 -1.74 -3.33 5.44
C LEU A 96 -3.10 -2.99 4.83
N LEU A 97 -3.15 -1.94 4.02
CA LEU A 97 -4.29 -1.61 3.17
C LEU A 97 -3.88 -1.65 1.70
N PHE A 98 -4.45 -2.56 0.93
CA PHE A 98 -4.30 -2.65 -0.51
C PHE A 98 -5.43 -1.89 -1.19
N LEU A 99 -5.09 -1.02 -2.12
CA LEU A 99 -6.02 -0.25 -2.94
C LEU A 99 -5.75 -0.55 -4.41
N ASN A 100 -6.77 -0.96 -5.14
CA ASN A 100 -6.62 -1.10 -6.59
C ASN A 100 -6.59 0.28 -7.28
N GLN A 101 -6.22 0.31 -8.55
CA GLN A 101 -6.06 1.54 -9.34
C GLN A 101 -7.34 2.37 -9.49
N TYR A 102 -8.52 1.81 -9.22
CA TYR A 102 -9.81 2.50 -9.35
C TYR A 102 -10.35 3.05 -8.03
N THR A 103 -9.75 2.65 -6.91
CA THR A 103 -10.19 3.09 -5.59
C THR A 103 -9.90 4.55 -5.38
N ARG A 104 -10.97 5.35 -5.20
CA ARG A 104 -10.85 6.72 -4.74
C ARG A 104 -10.85 6.75 -3.22
N HIS A 105 -9.86 7.41 -2.67
CA HIS A 105 -9.74 7.60 -1.24
C HIS A 105 -9.16 8.98 -0.91
N GLU A 106 -9.34 9.40 0.32
CA GLU A 106 -8.67 10.55 0.93
C GLU A 106 -8.10 10.13 2.27
N ILE A 107 -7.07 10.82 2.75
CA ILE A 107 -6.41 10.48 3.99
C ILE A 107 -6.47 11.68 4.92
N LEU A 108 -7.00 11.48 6.13
CA LEU A 108 -7.04 12.51 7.15
C LEU A 108 -5.62 12.85 7.62
N PRO A 109 -5.40 14.08 8.14
CA PRO A 109 -4.07 14.49 8.57
C PRO A 109 -3.46 13.50 9.57
N ALA A 110 -2.27 13.01 9.25
CA ALA A 110 -1.45 12.19 10.13
C ALA A 110 -0.61 13.10 11.06
N GLY A 111 -0.38 12.65 12.29
CA GLY A 111 0.45 13.36 13.26
C GLY A 111 1.94 13.02 13.11
N GLU A 112 2.76 13.61 13.99
CA GLU A 112 4.21 13.42 13.99
C GLU A 112 4.62 11.95 14.23
N GLU A 113 3.88 11.25 15.09
CA GLU A 113 4.13 9.87 15.47
C GLU A 113 3.48 8.84 14.53
N ASP A 114 2.69 9.30 13.56
CA ASP A 114 2.04 8.42 12.58
C ASP A 114 2.98 8.23 11.39
N ILE A 115 3.73 7.16 11.42
CA ILE A 115 4.70 6.82 10.38
C ILE A 115 4.15 5.72 9.50
N ALA A 116 3.87 6.05 8.27
CA ALA A 116 3.41 5.09 7.28
C ALA A 116 4.20 5.20 5.98
N ILE A 117 4.14 4.15 5.21
CA ILE A 117 4.74 4.08 3.89
C ILE A 117 3.72 3.61 2.86
N ASN A 118 3.88 4.13 1.66
CA ASN A 118 3.11 3.75 0.49
C ASN A 118 4.03 2.95 -0.43
N PHE A 119 3.70 1.68 -0.67
CA PHE A 119 4.27 0.92 -1.78
C PHE A 119 3.46 1.25 -3.03
N MET A 120 4.14 1.68 -4.07
CA MET A 120 3.58 1.91 -5.39
C MET A 120 3.99 0.74 -6.26
N ILE A 121 3.03 -0.07 -6.68
CA ILE A 121 3.29 -1.37 -7.30
C ILE A 121 2.56 -1.44 -8.64
N LEU A 122 3.32 -1.62 -9.71
CA LEU A 122 2.72 -1.90 -11.01
C LEU A 122 2.10 -3.31 -11.01
N PRO A 123 0.96 -3.53 -11.69
CA PRO A 123 0.27 -4.82 -11.70
C PRO A 123 1.15 -6.01 -12.09
N GLU A 124 2.13 -5.79 -12.98
CA GLU A 124 3.07 -6.80 -13.45
C GLU A 124 3.96 -7.37 -12.34
N PHE A 125 4.15 -6.63 -11.25
CA PHE A 125 4.92 -7.09 -10.10
C PHE A 125 4.27 -8.32 -9.44
N PHE A 126 2.95 -8.42 -9.48
CA PHE A 126 2.20 -9.51 -8.88
C PHE A 126 2.25 -10.82 -9.67
N ASP A 127 2.78 -10.83 -10.89
CA ASP A 127 2.93 -12.06 -11.69
C ASP A 127 3.78 -13.12 -10.99
N VAL A 128 4.81 -12.67 -10.26
CA VAL A 128 5.65 -13.56 -9.44
C VAL A 128 4.86 -14.15 -8.28
N ALA A 129 4.14 -13.30 -7.55
CA ALA A 129 3.32 -13.73 -6.42
C ALA A 129 2.25 -14.73 -6.83
N TYR A 130 1.56 -14.46 -7.95
CA TYR A 130 0.56 -15.36 -8.52
C TYR A 130 1.17 -16.72 -8.93
N THR A 131 2.32 -16.69 -9.61
CA THR A 131 3.03 -17.91 -10.00
C THR A 131 3.42 -18.75 -8.77
N MET A 132 3.83 -18.12 -7.68
CA MET A 132 4.19 -18.81 -6.43
C MET A 132 2.96 -19.39 -5.72
N ALA A 133 1.81 -18.73 -5.76
CA ALA A 133 0.57 -19.20 -5.13
C ALA A 133 -0.01 -20.44 -5.81
N GLY A 134 0.36 -20.70 -7.06
CA GLY A 134 -0.12 -21.83 -7.87
C GLY A 134 -1.47 -21.58 -8.54
N SER A 135 -1.63 -22.13 -9.74
CA SER A 135 -2.77 -21.86 -10.63
C SER A 135 -4.14 -22.41 -10.19
N ASN A 136 -4.19 -23.15 -9.08
CA ASN A 136 -5.44 -23.75 -8.55
C ASN A 136 -5.84 -23.17 -7.19
N ASN A 137 -5.29 -22.02 -6.81
CA ASN A 137 -5.62 -21.37 -5.55
C ASN A 137 -6.70 -20.31 -5.78
N VAL A 138 -7.95 -20.66 -5.46
CA VAL A 138 -9.13 -19.79 -5.64
C VAL A 138 -9.00 -18.45 -4.92
N LEU A 139 -8.33 -18.43 -3.76
CA LEU A 139 -8.06 -17.18 -3.02
C LEU A 139 -7.01 -16.32 -3.72
N ALA A 140 -5.96 -16.94 -4.29
CA ALA A 140 -4.97 -16.22 -5.08
C ALA A 140 -5.62 -15.63 -6.34
N ASP A 141 -6.44 -16.39 -7.05
CA ASP A 141 -7.21 -15.91 -8.20
C ASP A 141 -8.10 -14.72 -7.81
N PHE A 142 -8.79 -14.82 -6.68
CA PHE A 142 -9.64 -13.75 -6.17
C PHE A 142 -8.83 -12.49 -5.84
N LEU A 143 -7.77 -12.59 -5.04
CA LEU A 143 -6.95 -11.44 -4.64
C LEU A 143 -6.28 -10.78 -5.85
N VAL A 144 -5.77 -11.57 -6.78
CA VAL A 144 -5.19 -11.05 -8.03
C VAL A 144 -6.25 -10.36 -8.87
N ASN A 145 -7.45 -10.95 -8.99
CA ASN A 145 -8.56 -10.34 -9.71
C ASN A 145 -8.99 -9.01 -9.08
N VAL A 146 -9.12 -8.93 -7.74
CA VAL A 146 -9.44 -7.66 -7.05
C VAL A 146 -8.39 -6.59 -7.32
N LEU A 147 -7.10 -6.97 -7.30
CA LEU A 147 -6.01 -6.02 -7.48
C LEU A 147 -5.79 -5.63 -8.96
N ARG A 148 -6.14 -6.50 -9.93
CA ARG A 148 -5.90 -6.31 -11.37
C ARG A 148 -7.16 -6.02 -12.19
N GLN A 149 -8.34 -5.89 -11.55
CA GLN A 149 -9.61 -5.78 -12.27
C GLN A 149 -9.59 -4.71 -13.36
N ASP A 150 -10.06 -5.11 -14.56
CA ASP A 150 -10.29 -4.22 -15.71
C ASP A 150 -11.63 -3.45 -15.59
N GLU A 151 -12.44 -3.74 -14.59
CA GLU A 151 -13.68 -3.02 -14.32
C GLU A 151 -13.35 -1.78 -13.47
N GLU A 152 -13.86 -0.61 -13.86
CA GLU A 152 -13.66 0.69 -13.19
C GLU A 152 -14.28 0.76 -11.77
N ARG A 153 -14.10 -0.30 -10.98
CA ARG A 153 -14.63 -0.44 -9.63
C ARG A 153 -13.51 -0.34 -8.60
N GLY A 154 -13.60 0.65 -7.73
CA GLY A 154 -12.68 0.79 -6.60
C GLY A 154 -12.91 -0.30 -5.55
N GLU A 155 -11.87 -1.09 -5.26
CA GLU A 155 -11.88 -2.13 -4.25
C GLU A 155 -10.64 -2.06 -3.38
N TYR A 156 -10.76 -2.50 -2.12
CA TYR A 156 -9.65 -2.53 -1.19
C TYR A 156 -9.67 -3.80 -0.33
N LEU A 157 -8.49 -4.15 0.18
CA LEU A 157 -8.27 -5.24 1.11
C LEU A 157 -7.51 -4.71 2.33
N HIS A 158 -8.08 -4.83 3.51
CA HIS A 158 -7.43 -4.43 4.75
C HIS A 158 -7.03 -5.67 5.55
N PHE A 159 -5.72 -5.86 5.75
CA PHE A 159 -5.15 -6.99 6.48
C PHE A 159 -4.66 -6.55 7.85
N LYS A 160 -5.27 -7.09 8.90
CA LYS A 160 -4.90 -6.90 10.31
C LYS A 160 -3.87 -7.95 10.73
N VAL A 161 -2.64 -7.78 10.27
CA VAL A 161 -1.55 -8.77 10.39
C VAL A 161 -0.39 -8.31 11.28
N ALA A 162 -0.65 -7.37 12.19
CA ALA A 162 0.36 -6.83 13.10
C ALA A 162 1.09 -7.93 13.91
N GLU A 163 0.38 -8.99 14.30
CA GLU A 163 0.90 -10.10 15.09
C GLU A 163 1.50 -11.24 14.22
N VAL A 164 1.47 -11.14 12.88
CA VAL A 164 2.03 -12.15 11.98
C VAL A 164 3.50 -11.86 11.73
N LEU A 165 4.36 -12.41 12.57
CA LEU A 165 5.81 -12.15 12.59
C LEU A 165 6.48 -12.32 11.22
N GLN A 166 6.08 -13.32 10.45
CA GLN A 166 6.63 -13.60 9.13
C GLN A 166 6.38 -12.44 8.16
N ILE A 167 5.15 -11.92 8.16
CA ILE A 167 4.77 -10.76 7.32
C ILE A 167 5.54 -9.52 7.78
N GLN A 168 5.60 -9.25 9.08
CA GLN A 168 6.30 -8.09 9.64
C GLN A 168 7.79 -8.09 9.28
N ASN A 169 8.47 -9.24 9.41
CA ASN A 169 9.89 -9.37 9.07
C ASN A 169 10.14 -9.18 7.56
N LEU A 170 9.29 -9.74 6.71
CA LEU A 170 9.42 -9.60 5.25
C LEU A 170 9.19 -8.17 4.79
N LEU A 171 8.18 -7.49 5.36
CA LEU A 171 7.92 -6.07 5.10
C LEU A 171 9.11 -5.21 5.51
N GLU A 172 9.64 -5.41 6.72
CA GLU A 172 10.79 -4.66 7.20
C GLU A 172 12.01 -4.83 6.30
N ASN A 173 12.32 -6.06 5.88
CA ASN A 173 13.39 -6.34 4.94
C ASN A 173 13.19 -5.65 3.59
N MET A 174 11.96 -5.67 3.07
CA MET A 174 11.64 -5.05 1.79
C MET A 174 11.73 -3.52 1.86
N ILE A 175 11.20 -2.91 2.93
CA ILE A 175 11.31 -1.48 3.18
C ILE A 175 12.77 -1.06 3.25
N TYR A 176 13.57 -1.78 4.06
CA TYR A 176 15.01 -1.51 4.19
C TYR A 176 15.72 -1.56 2.84
N SER A 177 15.44 -2.58 2.03
CA SER A 177 15.99 -2.75 0.69
C SER A 177 15.64 -1.59 -0.24
N LEU A 178 14.38 -1.17 -0.26
CA LEU A 178 13.88 -0.10 -1.13
C LEU A 178 14.36 1.28 -0.70
N VAL A 179 14.44 1.54 0.62
CA VAL A 179 14.88 2.84 1.17
C VAL A 179 16.39 3.02 1.06
N THR A 180 17.19 1.97 1.29
CA THR A 180 18.66 2.07 1.23
C THR A 180 19.22 2.04 -0.18
N GLY A 181 18.45 1.57 -1.18
CA GLY A 181 18.77 1.66 -2.60
C GLY A 181 20.06 0.97 -3.05
N LYS A 182 20.58 -0.01 -2.29
CA LYS A 182 21.85 -0.69 -2.60
C LYS A 182 21.66 -1.76 -3.68
N GLY A 183 21.99 -1.44 -4.91
CA GLY A 183 22.05 -2.38 -6.03
C GLY A 183 20.67 -2.72 -6.67
N ASP A 184 20.69 -3.62 -7.66
CA ASP A 184 19.48 -4.14 -8.27
C ASP A 184 18.86 -5.23 -7.38
N GLN A 185 17.93 -4.85 -6.56
CA GLN A 185 17.20 -5.72 -5.63
C GLN A 185 15.85 -6.19 -6.20
N ASN A 186 15.56 -5.94 -7.48
CA ASN A 186 14.25 -6.23 -8.06
C ASN A 186 13.81 -7.68 -7.86
N ARG A 187 14.71 -8.65 -8.11
CA ARG A 187 14.39 -10.08 -7.92
C ARG A 187 14.15 -10.45 -6.47
N ILE A 188 14.94 -9.87 -5.54
CA ILE A 188 14.76 -10.11 -4.10
C ILE A 188 13.43 -9.53 -3.65
N ASN A 189 13.12 -8.28 -4.03
CA ASN A 189 11.88 -7.62 -3.66
C ASN A 189 10.65 -8.31 -4.25
N GLN A 190 10.72 -8.78 -5.51
CA GLN A 190 9.66 -9.60 -6.12
C GLN A 190 9.43 -10.90 -5.35
N THR A 191 10.52 -11.62 -5.00
CA THR A 191 10.41 -12.88 -4.25
C THR A 191 9.86 -12.62 -2.85
N THR A 192 10.31 -11.56 -2.19
CA THR A 192 9.84 -11.16 -0.86
C THR A 192 8.34 -10.81 -0.89
N MET A 193 7.90 -10.05 -1.90
CA MET A 193 6.47 -9.74 -2.08
C MET A 193 5.66 -11.02 -2.36
N GLY A 194 6.20 -11.96 -3.14
CA GLY A 194 5.58 -13.26 -3.34
C GLY A 194 5.38 -14.03 -2.04
N LEU A 195 6.40 -14.04 -1.16
CA LEU A 195 6.30 -14.66 0.17
C LEU A 195 5.29 -13.93 1.07
N ILE A 196 5.29 -12.60 1.08
CA ILE A 196 4.28 -11.81 1.80
C ILE A 196 2.89 -12.20 1.33
N PHE A 197 2.68 -12.28 0.01
CA PHE A 197 1.41 -12.64 -0.58
C PHE A 197 0.95 -14.04 -0.16
N LEU A 198 1.84 -15.05 -0.13
CA LEU A 198 1.51 -16.38 0.37
C LEU A 198 1.08 -16.37 1.84
N TYR A 199 1.80 -15.64 2.70
CA TYR A 199 1.39 -15.49 4.10
C TYR A 199 0.08 -14.71 4.26
N LEU A 200 -0.19 -13.72 3.40
CA LEU A 200 -1.48 -13.02 3.39
C LEU A 200 -2.62 -13.95 3.00
N LEU A 201 -2.41 -14.88 2.04
CA LEU A 201 -3.39 -15.91 1.68
C LEU A 201 -3.73 -16.83 2.87
N GLU A 202 -2.72 -17.23 3.65
CA GLU A 202 -2.92 -18.01 4.88
C GLU A 202 -3.62 -17.18 5.98
N SER A 203 -3.49 -15.86 5.92
CA SER A 203 -4.01 -14.92 6.92
C SER A 203 -5.34 -14.28 6.51
N VAL A 204 -6.01 -14.77 5.48
CA VAL A 204 -7.27 -14.17 4.95
C VAL A 204 -8.37 -14.05 6.02
N GLN A 205 -8.40 -14.93 7.02
CA GLN A 205 -9.31 -14.81 8.17
C GLN A 205 -9.15 -13.49 8.98
N TYR A 206 -8.03 -12.78 8.81
CA TYR A 206 -7.76 -11.47 9.42
C TYR A 206 -7.98 -10.31 8.45
N ALA A 207 -8.49 -10.57 7.24
CA ALA A 207 -8.76 -9.54 6.25
C ALA A 207 -10.18 -9.01 6.36
N GLU A 208 -10.32 -7.69 6.39
CA GLU A 208 -11.59 -7.01 6.14
C GLU A 208 -11.63 -6.63 4.65
N MET A 209 -12.62 -7.16 3.93
CA MET A 209 -12.75 -6.97 2.51
C MET A 209 -14.07 -6.32 2.18
N ARG A 210 -14.09 -5.39 1.22
CA ARG A 210 -15.33 -4.97 0.56
C ARG A 210 -15.56 -5.90 -0.62
N LEU A 211 -16.16 -7.08 -0.34
CA LEU A 211 -16.46 -8.07 -1.35
C LEU A 211 -17.75 -7.73 -2.11
N PRO A 212 -17.82 -8.01 -3.43
CA PRO A 212 -19.09 -8.20 -4.09
C PRO A 212 -19.84 -9.38 -3.45
N ASN A 213 -21.17 -9.27 -3.28
CA ASN A 213 -22.03 -10.24 -2.61
C ASN A 213 -21.82 -11.72 -3.03
N GLN A 214 -21.28 -11.97 -4.21
CA GLN A 214 -21.02 -13.33 -4.73
C GLN A 214 -19.85 -14.06 -4.04
N TYR A 215 -18.97 -13.35 -3.31
CA TYR A 215 -17.80 -13.91 -2.64
C TYR A 215 -17.95 -14.00 -1.11
N GLU A 216 -18.96 -13.35 -0.52
CA GLU A 216 -19.20 -13.39 0.94
C GLU A 216 -19.41 -14.83 1.44
N ASN A 217 -19.99 -15.71 0.61
CA ASN A 217 -20.24 -17.09 0.96
C ASN A 217 -19.01 -18.01 0.91
N MET A 218 -17.93 -17.61 0.23
CA MET A 218 -16.73 -18.45 0.10
C MET A 218 -15.82 -18.38 1.33
N ILE A 219 -15.82 -17.25 2.03
CA ILE A 219 -14.95 -17.02 3.20
C ILE A 219 -15.57 -17.61 4.47
N THR A 220 -16.88 -17.79 4.50
CA THR A 220 -17.59 -18.39 5.64
C THR A 220 -17.50 -19.93 5.64
N MET A 221 -16.94 -20.57 4.63
CA MET A 221 -16.84 -22.03 4.48
C MET A 221 -15.44 -22.60 4.75
N THR A 222 -14.46 -21.78 5.11
CA THR A 222 -13.11 -22.19 5.51
C THR A 222 -12.88 -21.96 6.98
#